data_df8f158158a084d9d446a113e0a81661
#
_entry.id   df8f158158a084d9d446a113e0a81661
#
_cell.length_a   1.000
_cell.length_b   1.000
_cell.length_c   1.000
_cell.angle_alpha   90.00
_cell.angle_beta   90.00
_cell.angle_gamma   90.00
#
_symmetry.space_group_name_H-M   'P 1'
#
loop_
_entity.id
_entity.type
_entity.pdbx_description
1 polymer ?
#
loop_
_entity_poly.entity_id
_entity_poly.type
_entity_poly.pdbx_seq_one_letter_code
_entity_poly.pdbx_strand_id
1 'polypeptide(L)'
;MAPQHRKVAVIGSGPAGHTAAIYLARANLEPVLFEGLMANGFAPGGQLTTTTDVENYPGFPKGVLGGQLMDLMREQSVNCGTTIETETIAKLDTSSRPFKLWREGTESQEEPTDTADAVIIATGASARRMNLPGEDKYWQNGISACAVCDGAVPIFRNKPLVVIGGGDSAAEEAIYLTKYGSIVHVLVRRDQLRASKVMAKRLLTHPKVKVHFNTSATEAIGDGKLLTAVATINNVTKEAGKIEASGLFYAIGHDPATSLVKGQIELDEEGYIKTVPGSSVTNIPGVFAAGDVQDKRYRQAITSAGSGCMAALDAERYLSELESEIAEGDRK
;
A
#
# COMPACT_ATOMS: atom_id res chain seq x y z
N MET A 1 12.59 -31.82 -2.86
CA MET A 1 12.88 -31.76 -1.39
C MET A 1 11.54 -31.74 -0.68
N ALA A 2 11.45 -32.29 0.53
CA ALA A 2 10.20 -32.18 1.28
C ALA A 2 9.92 -30.70 1.59
N PRO A 3 8.63 -30.29 1.59
CA PRO A 3 8.24 -28.92 1.92
C PRO A 3 8.75 -28.53 3.32
N GLN A 4 9.15 -27.26 3.47
CA GLN A 4 9.48 -26.73 4.80
C GLN A 4 8.18 -26.30 5.50
N HIS A 5 7.89 -26.93 6.63
CA HIS A 5 6.72 -26.55 7.42
C HIS A 5 6.98 -25.33 8.28
N ARG A 6 6.02 -24.38 8.26
CA ARG A 6 6.04 -23.12 9.00
C ARG A 6 4.83 -23.02 9.89
N LYS A 7 5.00 -22.64 11.14
CA LYS A 7 3.85 -22.37 12.02
C LYS A 7 3.05 -21.19 11.50
N VAL A 8 3.73 -20.07 11.15
CA VAL A 8 3.12 -18.89 10.50
C VAL A 8 3.99 -18.40 9.37
N ALA A 9 3.39 -18.21 8.20
CA ALA A 9 4.00 -17.53 7.08
C ALA A 9 3.45 -16.10 6.95
N VAL A 10 4.33 -15.10 6.94
CA VAL A 10 3.98 -13.70 6.67
C VAL A 10 4.46 -13.35 5.26
N ILE A 11 3.56 -12.92 4.38
CA ILE A 11 3.88 -12.61 2.99
C ILE A 11 3.83 -11.11 2.78
N GLY A 12 5.00 -10.50 2.58
CA GLY A 12 5.21 -9.06 2.43
C GLY A 12 5.94 -8.42 3.60
N SER A 13 6.84 -7.50 3.31
CA SER A 13 7.81 -6.90 4.23
C SER A 13 7.60 -5.40 4.45
N GLY A 14 6.40 -4.88 4.19
CA GLY A 14 6.04 -3.53 4.59
C GLY A 14 5.84 -3.40 6.11
N PRO A 15 5.42 -2.22 6.61
CA PRO A 15 5.18 -2.01 8.04
C PRO A 15 4.20 -3.02 8.65
N ALA A 16 3.21 -3.48 7.89
CA ALA A 16 2.27 -4.51 8.34
C ALA A 16 2.97 -5.86 8.56
N GLY A 17 3.77 -6.31 7.57
CA GLY A 17 4.48 -7.59 7.64
C GLY A 17 5.50 -7.64 8.76
N HIS A 18 6.37 -6.64 8.87
CA HIS A 18 7.37 -6.59 9.95
C HIS A 18 6.72 -6.48 11.33
N THR A 19 5.65 -5.68 11.47
CA THR A 19 4.94 -5.60 12.75
C THR A 19 4.29 -6.93 13.11
N ALA A 20 3.62 -7.60 12.16
CA ALA A 20 3.07 -8.92 12.40
C ALA A 20 4.15 -9.92 12.84
N ALA A 21 5.28 -9.96 12.13
CA ALA A 21 6.40 -10.84 12.44
C ALA A 21 6.99 -10.58 13.84
N ILE A 22 7.13 -9.33 14.26
CA ILE A 22 7.57 -8.94 15.61
C ILE A 22 6.65 -9.52 16.68
N TYR A 23 5.34 -9.34 16.54
CA TYR A 23 4.38 -9.83 17.52
C TYR A 23 4.32 -11.35 17.59
N LEU A 24 4.34 -12.03 16.44
CA LEU A 24 4.38 -13.48 16.34
C LEU A 24 5.67 -14.07 16.96
N ALA A 25 6.83 -13.48 16.66
CA ALA A 25 8.11 -13.92 17.23
C ALA A 25 8.12 -13.76 18.75
N ARG A 26 7.59 -12.66 19.28
CA ARG A 26 7.46 -12.43 20.73
C ARG A 26 6.46 -13.39 21.39
N ALA A 27 5.52 -13.96 20.65
CA ALA A 27 4.61 -15.02 21.08
C ALA A 27 5.22 -16.45 20.92
N ASN A 28 6.51 -16.55 20.56
CA ASN A 28 7.22 -17.81 20.30
C ASN A 28 6.58 -18.67 19.18
N LEU A 29 6.00 -18.02 18.16
CA LEU A 29 5.37 -18.68 17.02
C LEU A 29 6.32 -18.89 15.83
N GLU A 30 7.60 -18.55 15.97
CA GLU A 30 8.67 -18.77 14.99
C GLU A 30 8.27 -18.35 13.57
N PRO A 31 7.82 -17.10 13.34
CA PRO A 31 7.32 -16.66 12.05
C PRO A 31 8.41 -16.67 10.99
N VAL A 32 8.03 -17.04 9.77
CA VAL A 32 8.84 -16.82 8.57
C VAL A 32 8.21 -15.69 7.77
N LEU A 33 8.97 -14.64 7.49
CA LEU A 33 8.56 -13.51 6.68
C LEU A 33 9.21 -13.63 5.30
N PHE A 34 8.38 -13.76 4.27
CA PHE A 34 8.79 -13.71 2.87
C PHE A 34 8.76 -12.25 2.40
N GLU A 35 9.94 -11.63 2.32
CA GLU A 35 10.04 -10.20 2.01
C GLU A 35 9.87 -9.87 0.53
N GLY A 36 10.01 -10.87 -0.34
CA GLY A 36 9.94 -10.72 -1.78
C GLY A 36 11.21 -10.07 -2.37
N LEU A 37 11.51 -10.41 -3.62
CA LEU A 37 12.58 -9.77 -4.39
C LEU A 37 11.92 -8.99 -5.54
N MET A 38 11.93 -7.65 -5.46
CA MET A 38 11.27 -6.77 -6.45
C MET A 38 9.78 -7.11 -6.67
N ALA A 39 9.10 -7.58 -5.64
CA ALA A 39 7.69 -7.92 -5.71
C ALA A 39 6.83 -6.67 -6.02
N ASN A 40 5.95 -6.78 -7.02
CA ASN A 40 5.13 -5.66 -7.51
C ASN A 40 5.94 -4.41 -7.92
N GLY A 41 7.20 -4.58 -8.33
CA GLY A 41 8.08 -3.50 -8.75
C GLY A 41 8.73 -2.72 -7.61
N PHE A 42 8.61 -3.19 -6.37
CA PHE A 42 9.25 -2.60 -5.20
C PHE A 42 10.31 -3.54 -4.60
N ALA A 43 11.37 -2.96 -4.09
CA ALA A 43 12.32 -3.66 -3.23
C ALA A 43 11.63 -4.10 -1.92
N PRO A 44 12.22 -5.05 -1.17
CA PRO A 44 11.74 -5.40 0.17
C PRO A 44 11.48 -4.15 1.02
N GLY A 45 10.29 -4.08 1.67
CA GLY A 45 9.82 -2.88 2.38
C GLY A 45 8.72 -2.09 1.63
N GLY A 46 8.49 -2.39 0.36
CA GLY A 46 7.37 -1.83 -0.43
C GLY A 46 7.51 -0.33 -0.73
N GLN A 47 6.39 0.38 -0.80
CA GLN A 47 6.36 1.80 -1.22
C GLN A 47 7.20 2.74 -0.34
N LEU A 48 7.38 2.43 0.95
CA LEU A 48 8.21 3.25 1.83
C LEU A 48 9.67 3.30 1.42
N THR A 49 10.20 2.29 0.74
CA THR A 49 11.59 2.30 0.26
C THR A 49 11.85 3.39 -0.79
N THR A 50 10.80 3.87 -1.45
CA THR A 50 10.87 4.94 -2.45
C THR A 50 10.41 6.29 -1.90
N THR A 51 9.95 6.36 -0.65
CA THR A 51 9.52 7.60 0.01
C THR A 51 10.73 8.31 0.62
N THR A 52 10.77 9.63 0.52
CA THR A 52 11.80 10.46 1.15
C THR A 52 11.58 10.58 2.66
N ASP A 53 11.17 11.74 3.15
CA ASP A 53 10.97 11.98 4.58
C ASP A 53 9.61 11.46 5.06
N VAL A 54 9.62 10.63 6.10
CA VAL A 54 8.44 10.17 6.84
C VAL A 54 8.37 10.94 8.16
N GLU A 55 7.51 11.96 8.21
CA GLU A 55 7.36 12.83 9.38
C GLU A 55 6.18 12.43 10.30
N ASN A 56 5.34 11.52 9.82
CA ASN A 56 4.07 11.15 10.45
C ASN A 56 4.06 9.74 11.10
N TYR A 57 5.23 9.13 11.26
CA TYR A 57 5.37 7.88 12.02
C TYR A 57 5.90 8.20 13.42
N PRO A 58 5.13 7.93 14.51
CA PRO A 58 5.54 8.27 15.87
C PRO A 58 6.82 7.56 16.29
N GLY A 59 7.65 8.21 17.10
CA GLY A 59 8.95 7.70 17.56
C GLY A 59 10.14 8.37 16.87
N PHE A 60 9.91 9.13 15.79
CA PHE A 60 10.94 9.85 15.05
C PHE A 60 10.66 11.36 15.04
N PRO A 61 11.06 12.10 16.10
CA PRO A 61 10.69 13.52 16.28
C PRO A 61 11.30 14.46 15.24
N LYS A 62 12.29 14.00 14.48
CA LYS A 62 12.91 14.75 13.36
C LYS A 62 12.53 14.20 11.99
N GLY A 63 11.56 13.28 11.91
CA GLY A 63 11.32 12.46 10.73
C GLY A 63 12.39 11.38 10.56
N VAL A 64 12.18 10.53 9.57
CA VAL A 64 13.08 9.45 9.18
C VAL A 64 12.91 9.19 7.68
N LEU A 65 13.99 8.84 6.97
CA LEU A 65 13.86 8.42 5.57
C LEU A 65 13.07 7.12 5.47
N GLY A 66 12.19 6.99 4.47
CA GLY A 66 11.34 5.81 4.31
C GLY A 66 12.14 4.51 4.23
N GLY A 67 13.23 4.47 3.44
CA GLY A 67 14.12 3.32 3.39
C GLY A 67 14.75 2.99 4.75
N GLN A 68 15.25 4.02 5.48
CA GLN A 68 15.81 3.83 6.81
C GLN A 68 14.77 3.30 7.82
N LEU A 69 13.52 3.76 7.74
CA LEU A 69 12.45 3.24 8.57
C LEU A 69 12.22 1.74 8.31
N MET A 70 12.27 1.32 7.04
CA MET A 70 12.12 -0.09 6.69
C MET A 70 13.30 -0.94 7.16
N ASP A 71 14.53 -0.43 7.05
CA ASP A 71 15.73 -1.10 7.58
C ASP A 71 15.62 -1.32 9.10
N LEU A 72 15.18 -0.29 9.85
CA LEU A 72 14.97 -0.36 11.30
C LEU A 72 13.85 -1.37 11.67
N MET A 73 12.75 -1.40 10.92
CA MET A 73 11.68 -2.40 11.16
C MET A 73 12.16 -3.82 10.87
N ARG A 74 12.95 -3.99 9.80
CA ARG A 74 13.54 -5.28 9.46
C ARG A 74 14.51 -5.76 10.55
N GLU A 75 15.41 -4.90 10.98
CA GLU A 75 16.35 -5.20 12.08
C GLU A 75 15.58 -5.58 13.36
N GLN A 76 14.54 -4.82 13.71
CA GLN A 76 13.72 -5.12 14.89
C GLN A 76 13.04 -6.48 14.79
N SER A 77 12.50 -6.85 13.63
CA SER A 77 11.84 -8.14 13.45
C SER A 77 12.83 -9.30 13.57
N VAL A 78 14.03 -9.16 13.00
CA VAL A 78 15.13 -10.15 13.16
C VAL A 78 15.56 -10.28 14.62
N ASN A 79 15.75 -9.16 15.31
CA ASN A 79 16.13 -9.13 16.72
C ASN A 79 15.07 -9.76 17.65
N CYS A 80 13.81 -9.79 17.22
CA CYS A 80 12.73 -10.49 17.92
C CYS A 80 12.67 -12.00 17.62
N GLY A 81 13.44 -12.49 16.63
CA GLY A 81 13.49 -13.91 16.29
C GLY A 81 12.73 -14.29 15.00
N THR A 82 12.36 -13.32 14.16
CA THR A 82 11.76 -13.60 12.84
C THR A 82 12.81 -14.17 11.89
N THR A 83 12.49 -15.26 11.21
CA THR A 83 13.24 -15.72 10.03
C THR A 83 12.79 -14.94 8.82
N ILE A 84 13.71 -14.31 8.09
CA ILE A 84 13.40 -13.57 6.86
C ILE A 84 13.96 -14.34 5.66
N GLU A 85 13.08 -14.59 4.68
CA GLU A 85 13.41 -15.20 3.39
C GLU A 85 13.27 -14.14 2.30
N THR A 86 14.40 -13.83 1.62
CA THR A 86 14.42 -12.83 0.51
C THR A 86 13.94 -13.48 -0.78
N GLU A 87 12.75 -14.03 -0.75
CA GLU A 87 12.11 -14.72 -1.87
C GLU A 87 10.64 -14.33 -1.98
N THR A 88 10.12 -14.38 -3.21
CA THR A 88 8.72 -14.07 -3.50
C THR A 88 7.89 -15.34 -3.42
N ILE A 89 6.78 -15.32 -2.71
CA ILE A 89 5.74 -16.34 -2.83
C ILE A 89 4.90 -16.01 -4.06
N ALA A 90 4.96 -16.87 -5.06
CA ALA A 90 4.28 -16.67 -6.35
C ALA A 90 2.94 -17.43 -6.45
N LYS A 91 2.76 -18.49 -5.63
CA LYS A 91 1.51 -19.25 -5.58
C LYS A 91 1.21 -19.66 -4.14
N LEU A 92 -0.05 -19.52 -3.76
CA LEU A 92 -0.63 -19.96 -2.49
C LEU A 92 -1.84 -20.84 -2.80
N ASP A 93 -1.98 -21.93 -2.05
CA ASP A 93 -3.18 -22.77 -2.07
C ASP A 93 -3.74 -22.88 -0.64
N THR A 94 -4.94 -22.34 -0.47
CA THR A 94 -5.67 -22.30 0.80
C THR A 94 -6.77 -23.35 0.89
N SER A 95 -6.88 -24.24 -0.09
CA SER A 95 -7.96 -25.26 -0.16
C SER A 95 -7.81 -26.40 0.83
N SER A 96 -6.63 -26.63 1.35
CA SER A 96 -6.33 -27.70 2.32
C SER A 96 -5.39 -27.20 3.42
N ARG A 97 -5.28 -27.99 4.50
CA ARG A 97 -4.33 -27.73 5.60
C ARG A 97 -3.29 -28.84 5.70
N PRO A 98 -2.03 -28.48 6.02
CA PRO A 98 -1.50 -27.13 6.09
C PRO A 98 -1.60 -26.39 4.74
N PHE A 99 -1.66 -25.05 4.76
CA PHE A 99 -1.65 -24.23 3.56
C PHE A 99 -0.36 -24.44 2.77
N LYS A 100 -0.41 -24.35 1.44
CA LYS A 100 0.72 -24.68 0.57
C LYS A 100 1.22 -23.42 -0.13
N LEU A 101 2.53 -23.22 -0.12
CA LEU A 101 3.19 -22.07 -0.70
C LEU A 101 4.28 -22.51 -1.69
N TRP A 102 4.35 -21.83 -2.84
CA TRP A 102 5.39 -22.01 -3.84
C TRP A 102 6.16 -20.71 -4.03
N ARG A 103 7.48 -20.79 -3.94
CA ARG A 103 8.37 -19.68 -4.22
C ARG A 103 8.44 -19.42 -5.73
N GLU A 104 8.77 -18.20 -6.12
CA GLU A 104 8.90 -17.80 -7.52
C GLU A 104 9.81 -18.77 -8.30
N GLY A 105 9.35 -19.16 -9.50
CA GLY A 105 10.03 -20.16 -10.33
C GLY A 105 9.77 -21.64 -9.97
N THR A 106 8.95 -21.90 -8.93
CA THR A 106 8.58 -23.27 -8.52
C THR A 106 7.09 -23.59 -8.67
N GLU A 107 6.29 -22.67 -9.21
CA GLU A 107 4.83 -22.71 -9.24
C GLU A 107 4.26 -23.91 -10.02
N SER A 108 5.06 -24.45 -10.94
CA SER A 108 4.71 -25.62 -11.76
C SER A 108 5.02 -26.96 -11.08
N GLN A 109 5.71 -26.94 -9.95
CA GLN A 109 6.01 -28.16 -9.19
C GLN A 109 4.75 -28.66 -8.50
N GLU A 110 4.60 -30.01 -8.45
CA GLU A 110 3.48 -30.65 -7.77
C GLU A 110 3.56 -30.40 -6.24
N GLU A 111 4.75 -30.55 -5.68
CA GLU A 111 4.99 -30.33 -4.25
C GLU A 111 5.29 -28.85 -3.97
N PRO A 112 4.71 -28.28 -2.90
CA PRO A 112 5.02 -26.91 -2.49
C PRO A 112 6.45 -26.80 -1.92
N THR A 113 7.00 -25.62 -1.92
CA THR A 113 8.29 -25.33 -1.25
C THR A 113 8.15 -25.22 0.26
N ASP A 114 7.04 -24.62 0.68
CA ASP A 114 6.71 -24.40 2.08
C ASP A 114 5.24 -24.77 2.36
N THR A 115 4.96 -25.12 3.61
CA THR A 115 3.59 -25.27 4.12
C THR A 115 3.43 -24.43 5.39
N ALA A 116 2.21 -23.97 5.71
CA ALA A 116 1.97 -23.17 6.89
C ALA A 116 0.62 -23.51 7.55
N ASP A 117 0.57 -23.45 8.89
CA ASP A 117 -0.69 -23.59 9.65
C ASP A 117 -1.51 -22.31 9.60
N ALA A 118 -0.86 -21.15 9.57
CA ALA A 118 -1.48 -19.84 9.40
C ALA A 118 -0.69 -18.97 8.39
N VAL A 119 -1.41 -18.09 7.68
CA VAL A 119 -0.82 -17.17 6.69
C VAL A 119 -1.33 -15.75 6.93
N ILE A 120 -0.40 -14.78 6.95
CA ILE A 120 -0.73 -13.36 6.98
C ILE A 120 -0.34 -12.75 5.63
N ILE A 121 -1.33 -12.22 4.92
CA ILE A 121 -1.14 -11.51 3.65
C ILE A 121 -0.91 -10.02 3.96
N ALA A 122 0.31 -9.54 3.70
CA ALA A 122 0.74 -8.16 3.96
C ALA A 122 1.40 -7.53 2.72
N THR A 123 0.92 -7.93 1.53
CA THR A 123 1.49 -7.61 0.21
C THR A 123 1.30 -6.15 -0.23
N GLY A 124 0.46 -5.39 0.48
CA GLY A 124 0.26 -3.96 0.24
C GLY A 124 -0.58 -3.63 -0.99
N ALA A 125 -0.44 -2.38 -1.44
CA ALA A 125 -1.06 -1.85 -2.66
C ALA A 125 -0.11 -0.84 -3.33
N SER A 126 -0.18 -0.72 -4.64
CA SER A 126 0.65 0.21 -5.41
C SER A 126 -0.20 1.39 -5.91
N ALA A 127 0.32 2.60 -5.79
CA ALA A 127 -0.31 3.77 -6.38
C ALA A 127 -0.35 3.63 -7.91
N ARG A 128 -1.50 3.93 -8.50
CA ARG A 128 -1.64 3.93 -9.96
C ARG A 128 -0.79 5.02 -10.58
N ARG A 129 -0.03 4.64 -11.59
CA ARG A 129 0.80 5.53 -12.38
C ARG A 129 0.10 5.87 -13.69
N MET A 130 0.41 7.04 -14.23
CA MET A 130 -0.13 7.46 -15.54
C MET A 130 0.85 7.16 -16.68
N ASN A 131 2.10 6.87 -16.35
CA ASN A 131 3.21 6.67 -17.30
C ASN A 131 3.37 7.86 -18.26
N LEU A 132 3.25 9.07 -17.72
CA LEU A 132 3.44 10.29 -18.48
C LEU A 132 4.93 10.48 -18.87
N PRO A 133 5.22 11.03 -20.03
CA PRO A 133 6.56 11.54 -20.31
C PRO A 133 7.06 12.41 -19.14
N GLY A 134 8.28 12.13 -18.65
CA GLY A 134 8.87 12.81 -17.51
C GLY A 134 8.45 12.31 -16.12
N GLU A 135 7.45 11.41 -16.03
CA GLU A 135 6.94 10.92 -14.75
C GLU A 135 8.02 10.27 -13.89
N ASP A 136 8.79 9.33 -14.43
CA ASP A 136 9.82 8.63 -13.67
C ASP A 136 10.93 9.57 -13.16
N LYS A 137 11.25 10.59 -13.93
CA LYS A 137 12.26 11.58 -13.57
C LYS A 137 11.87 12.44 -12.38
N TYR A 138 10.58 12.78 -12.29
CA TYR A 138 10.06 13.69 -11.27
C TYR A 138 9.25 12.97 -10.18
N TRP A 139 9.18 11.63 -10.22
CA TRP A 139 8.58 10.86 -9.14
C TRP A 139 9.36 11.11 -7.84
N GLN A 140 8.66 11.49 -6.76
CA GLN A 140 9.22 11.98 -5.49
C GLN A 140 10.04 13.29 -5.59
N ASN A 141 10.20 13.85 -6.79
CA ASN A 141 10.84 15.13 -7.06
C ASN A 141 9.83 16.17 -7.60
N GLY A 142 8.62 16.14 -7.06
CA GLY A 142 7.49 16.97 -7.46
C GLY A 142 6.26 16.16 -7.89
N ILE A 143 6.36 14.85 -8.11
CA ILE A 143 5.21 13.96 -8.34
C ILE A 143 5.04 13.04 -7.14
N SER A 144 3.81 12.94 -6.62
CA SER A 144 3.43 12.07 -5.50
C SER A 144 2.04 11.47 -5.74
N ALA A 145 1.73 10.40 -5.01
CA ALA A 145 0.39 9.81 -4.96
C ALA A 145 -0.21 9.83 -3.54
N CYS A 146 0.36 10.64 -2.64
CA CYS A 146 -0.13 10.77 -1.26
C CYS A 146 -0.01 12.21 -0.78
N ALA A 147 -1.09 12.96 -0.83
CA ALA A 147 -1.12 14.35 -0.35
C ALA A 147 -0.85 14.46 1.17
N VAL A 148 -1.33 13.51 1.95
CA VAL A 148 -1.13 13.50 3.42
C VAL A 148 0.32 13.22 3.79
N CYS A 149 1.02 12.41 2.97
CA CYS A 149 2.43 12.09 3.19
C CYS A 149 3.32 13.28 2.82
N ASP A 150 3.16 13.80 1.61
CA ASP A 150 4.14 14.69 0.98
C ASP A 150 3.70 16.15 0.90
N GLY A 151 2.41 16.44 1.11
CA GLY A 151 1.88 17.80 0.90
C GLY A 151 2.53 18.89 1.76
N ALA A 152 3.12 18.53 2.90
CA ALA A 152 3.78 19.45 3.83
C ALA A 152 5.24 19.78 3.47
N VAL A 153 5.87 19.01 2.56
CA VAL A 153 7.31 19.19 2.25
C VAL A 153 7.60 20.59 1.69
N PRO A 154 8.81 21.14 1.94
CA PRO A 154 9.14 22.53 1.63
C PRO A 154 8.98 22.93 0.15
N ILE A 155 9.20 22.00 -0.79
CA ILE A 155 9.13 22.28 -2.24
C ILE A 155 7.71 22.66 -2.70
N PHE A 156 6.66 22.31 -1.94
CA PHE A 156 5.25 22.58 -2.26
C PHE A 156 4.69 23.82 -1.58
N ARG A 157 5.39 24.35 -0.56
CA ARG A 157 4.87 25.47 0.25
C ARG A 157 4.76 26.76 -0.55
N ASN A 158 3.56 27.36 -0.54
CA ASN A 158 3.20 28.58 -1.26
C ASN A 158 3.45 28.50 -2.79
N LYS A 159 3.39 27.29 -3.35
CA LYS A 159 3.55 27.03 -4.78
C LYS A 159 2.26 26.52 -5.39
N PRO A 160 2.05 26.69 -6.71
CA PRO A 160 0.94 26.04 -7.39
C PRO A 160 1.11 24.53 -7.40
N LEU A 161 0.01 23.80 -7.13
CA LEU A 161 -0.04 22.34 -7.10
C LEU A 161 -1.12 21.83 -8.07
N VAL A 162 -0.93 20.64 -8.59
CA VAL A 162 -1.89 19.97 -9.47
C VAL A 162 -2.32 18.65 -8.82
N VAL A 163 -3.62 18.36 -8.85
CA VAL A 163 -4.18 17.05 -8.46
C VAL A 163 -4.88 16.45 -9.68
N ILE A 164 -4.58 15.19 -9.98
CA ILE A 164 -5.28 14.44 -11.04
C ILE A 164 -6.30 13.52 -10.42
N GLY A 165 -7.56 13.71 -10.73
CA GLY A 165 -8.66 12.89 -10.25
C GLY A 165 -9.98 13.63 -10.19
N GLY A 166 -11.08 12.89 -10.02
CA GLY A 166 -12.43 13.48 -9.96
C GLY A 166 -13.36 12.79 -8.97
N GLY A 167 -12.83 11.89 -8.13
CA GLY A 167 -13.55 11.21 -7.05
C GLY A 167 -13.38 11.90 -5.70
N ASP A 168 -13.92 11.28 -4.64
CA ASP A 168 -13.83 11.80 -3.28
C ASP A 168 -12.38 11.96 -2.82
N SER A 169 -11.52 10.97 -3.08
CA SER A 169 -10.08 11.05 -2.74
C SER A 169 -9.41 12.28 -3.37
N ALA A 170 -9.70 12.57 -4.66
CA ALA A 170 -9.13 13.73 -5.33
C ALA A 170 -9.62 15.05 -4.70
N ALA A 171 -10.88 15.09 -4.29
CA ALA A 171 -11.45 16.26 -3.62
C ALA A 171 -10.85 16.46 -2.22
N GLU A 172 -10.69 15.39 -1.45
CA GLU A 172 -10.07 15.40 -0.12
C GLU A 172 -8.61 15.83 -0.20
N GLU A 173 -7.83 15.22 -1.09
CA GLU A 173 -6.42 15.55 -1.31
C GLU A 173 -6.22 16.98 -1.77
N ALA A 174 -7.03 17.44 -2.74
CA ALA A 174 -6.95 18.81 -3.21
C ALA A 174 -7.26 19.83 -2.11
N ILE A 175 -8.30 19.59 -1.31
CA ILE A 175 -8.65 20.44 -0.17
C ILE A 175 -7.52 20.41 0.89
N TYR A 176 -6.95 19.23 1.16
CA TYR A 176 -5.82 19.10 2.09
C TYR A 176 -4.61 19.93 1.64
N LEU A 177 -4.25 19.83 0.36
CA LEU A 177 -3.11 20.56 -0.23
C LEU A 177 -3.28 22.08 -0.22
N THR A 178 -4.52 22.62 -0.13
CA THR A 178 -4.72 24.07 0.02
C THR A 178 -4.12 24.67 1.30
N LYS A 179 -3.80 23.81 2.30
CA LYS A 179 -3.11 24.23 3.52
C LYS A 179 -1.66 24.65 3.23
N TYR A 180 -1.08 24.11 2.19
CA TYR A 180 0.35 24.30 1.88
C TYR A 180 0.56 25.08 0.57
N GLY A 181 -0.18 24.74 -0.48
CA GLY A 181 -0.09 25.38 -1.79
C GLY A 181 -0.67 26.78 -1.85
N SER A 182 -0.22 27.59 -2.81
CA SER A 182 -0.81 28.88 -3.14
C SER A 182 -2.15 28.73 -3.84
N ILE A 183 -2.24 27.80 -4.77
CA ILE A 183 -3.43 27.37 -5.51
C ILE A 183 -3.32 25.89 -5.82
N VAL A 184 -4.44 25.18 -5.87
CA VAL A 184 -4.52 23.76 -6.27
C VAL A 184 -5.40 23.65 -7.52
N HIS A 185 -4.78 23.21 -8.61
CA HIS A 185 -5.46 22.90 -9.87
C HIS A 185 -5.90 21.45 -9.85
N VAL A 186 -7.17 21.17 -10.11
CA VAL A 186 -7.70 19.79 -10.16
C VAL A 186 -8.04 19.44 -11.61
N LEU A 187 -7.37 18.44 -12.17
CA LEU A 187 -7.59 17.96 -13.53
C LEU A 187 -8.61 16.83 -13.52
N VAL A 188 -9.75 17.07 -14.15
CA VAL A 188 -10.84 16.11 -14.27
C VAL A 188 -11.01 15.76 -15.75
N ARG A 189 -10.75 14.51 -16.13
CA ARG A 189 -10.82 14.07 -17.54
C ARG A 189 -12.23 14.12 -18.16
N ARG A 190 -13.27 14.21 -17.33
CA ARG A 190 -14.69 14.28 -17.72
C ARG A 190 -15.23 15.68 -17.49
N ASP A 191 -16.47 15.90 -17.92
CA ASP A 191 -17.23 17.14 -17.72
C ASP A 191 -17.83 17.30 -16.31
N GLN A 192 -17.70 16.26 -15.45
CA GLN A 192 -18.22 16.25 -14.10
C GLN A 192 -17.35 15.48 -13.12
N LEU A 193 -17.48 15.82 -11.84
CA LEU A 193 -16.90 15.08 -10.73
C LEU A 193 -17.69 13.78 -10.46
N ARG A 194 -16.98 12.74 -10.03
CA ARG A 194 -17.58 11.52 -9.47
C ARG A 194 -17.64 11.55 -7.95
N ALA A 195 -17.10 12.59 -7.34
CA ALA A 195 -17.15 12.82 -5.91
C ALA A 195 -18.59 12.94 -5.40
N SER A 196 -18.81 12.63 -4.14
CA SER A 196 -20.08 12.87 -3.44
C SER A 196 -20.48 14.33 -3.57
N LYS A 197 -21.80 14.61 -3.57
CA LYS A 197 -22.32 15.99 -3.71
C LYS A 197 -21.70 16.95 -2.68
N VAL A 198 -21.45 16.47 -1.46
CA VAL A 198 -20.86 17.27 -0.39
C VAL A 198 -19.40 17.62 -0.72
N MET A 199 -18.60 16.61 -1.12
CA MET A 199 -17.19 16.84 -1.46
C MET A 199 -17.02 17.67 -2.74
N ALA A 200 -17.84 17.40 -3.77
CA ALA A 200 -17.85 18.19 -4.99
C ALA A 200 -18.17 19.67 -4.69
N LYS A 201 -19.18 19.96 -3.86
CA LYS A 201 -19.51 21.32 -3.45
C LYS A 201 -18.33 21.99 -2.71
N ARG A 202 -17.74 21.31 -1.73
CA ARG A 202 -16.59 21.84 -0.97
C ARG A 202 -15.41 22.16 -1.90
N LEU A 203 -15.10 21.27 -2.83
CA LEU A 203 -14.03 21.46 -3.82
C LEU A 203 -14.29 22.67 -4.71
N LEU A 204 -15.48 22.74 -5.33
CA LEU A 204 -15.85 23.78 -6.29
C LEU A 204 -15.98 25.18 -5.68
N THR A 205 -16.29 25.28 -4.39
CA THR A 205 -16.43 26.56 -3.68
C THR A 205 -15.17 27.00 -2.94
N HIS A 206 -14.10 26.18 -2.94
CA HIS A 206 -12.89 26.51 -2.20
C HIS A 206 -12.07 27.61 -2.89
N PRO A 207 -11.70 28.72 -2.21
CA PRO A 207 -11.07 29.88 -2.85
C PRO A 207 -9.68 29.61 -3.44
N LYS A 208 -8.99 28.59 -2.96
CA LYS A 208 -7.66 28.18 -3.45
C LYS A 208 -7.73 27.00 -4.43
N VAL A 209 -8.92 26.60 -4.91
CA VAL A 209 -9.06 25.47 -5.84
C VAL A 209 -9.56 25.95 -7.19
N LYS A 210 -8.96 25.45 -8.27
CA LYS A 210 -9.42 25.64 -9.63
C LYS A 210 -9.60 24.30 -10.31
N VAL A 211 -10.84 23.93 -10.62
CA VAL A 211 -11.15 22.67 -11.31
C VAL A 211 -11.12 22.90 -12.81
N HIS A 212 -10.41 22.02 -13.52
CA HIS A 212 -10.31 21.98 -14.98
C HIS A 212 -11.03 20.73 -15.47
N PHE A 213 -12.25 20.89 -15.92
CA PHE A 213 -13.03 19.80 -16.52
C PHE A 213 -12.53 19.47 -17.93
N ASN A 214 -12.84 18.25 -18.40
CA ASN A 214 -12.43 17.74 -19.70
C ASN A 214 -10.92 17.88 -19.95
N THR A 215 -10.10 17.84 -18.90
CA THR A 215 -8.67 18.10 -18.99
C THR A 215 -7.87 16.91 -18.48
N SER A 216 -6.89 16.48 -19.28
CA SER A 216 -5.93 15.44 -18.94
C SER A 216 -4.52 16.00 -18.94
N ALA A 217 -3.67 15.48 -18.03
CA ALA A 217 -2.23 15.70 -18.10
C ALA A 217 -1.65 14.86 -19.24
N THR A 218 -0.63 15.40 -19.93
CA THR A 218 0.04 14.73 -21.05
C THR A 218 1.55 14.59 -20.85
N GLU A 219 2.16 15.44 -20.02
CA GLU A 219 3.60 15.40 -19.75
C GLU A 219 3.90 16.08 -18.41
N ALA A 220 4.89 15.55 -17.69
CA ALA A 220 5.49 16.18 -16.52
C ALA A 220 6.77 16.91 -16.95
N ILE A 221 6.77 18.23 -16.81
CA ILE A 221 7.86 19.11 -17.25
C ILE A 221 8.62 19.61 -16.02
N GLY A 222 9.95 19.65 -16.10
CA GLY A 222 10.77 20.17 -15.02
C GLY A 222 12.13 20.68 -15.47
N ASP A 223 12.91 21.19 -14.51
CA ASP A 223 14.22 21.78 -14.72
C ASP A 223 15.38 20.76 -14.77
N GLY A 224 15.04 19.49 -14.71
CA GLY A 224 16.00 18.39 -14.66
C GLY A 224 16.21 17.82 -13.25
N LYS A 225 15.78 18.53 -12.21
CA LYS A 225 15.80 18.11 -10.80
C LYS A 225 14.40 18.04 -10.23
N LEU A 226 13.59 19.08 -10.40
CA LEU A 226 12.26 19.20 -9.84
C LEU A 226 11.22 19.44 -10.93
N LEU A 227 9.97 19.05 -10.65
CA LEU A 227 8.81 19.40 -11.45
C LEU A 227 8.59 20.91 -11.44
N THR A 228 8.31 21.50 -12.59
CA THR A 228 8.00 22.94 -12.75
C THR A 228 6.69 23.22 -13.45
N ALA A 229 6.17 22.26 -14.21
CA ALA A 229 4.91 22.41 -14.91
C ALA A 229 4.30 21.05 -15.30
N VAL A 230 3.03 21.07 -15.65
CA VAL A 230 2.29 19.95 -16.23
C VAL A 230 1.70 20.38 -17.58
N ALA A 231 2.06 19.68 -18.65
CA ALA A 231 1.38 19.84 -19.94
C ALA A 231 0.01 19.19 -19.86
N THR A 232 -0.97 19.82 -20.49
CA THR A 232 -2.36 19.38 -20.46
C THR A 232 -2.98 19.39 -21.84
N ILE A 233 -4.06 18.64 -22.01
CA ILE A 233 -4.91 18.68 -23.19
C ILE A 233 -6.38 18.74 -22.78
N ASN A 234 -7.14 19.60 -23.43
CA ASN A 234 -8.60 19.55 -23.32
C ASN A 234 -9.13 18.39 -24.15
N ASN A 235 -9.85 17.46 -23.53
CA ASN A 235 -10.30 16.23 -24.18
C ASN A 235 -11.40 16.45 -25.23
N VAL A 236 -12.09 17.61 -25.17
CA VAL A 236 -13.16 17.98 -26.10
C VAL A 236 -12.62 18.86 -27.25
N THR A 237 -11.99 19.98 -26.90
CA THR A 237 -11.51 20.96 -27.91
C THR A 237 -10.17 20.55 -28.53
N LYS A 238 -9.45 19.60 -27.90
CA LYS A 238 -8.09 19.18 -28.27
C LYS A 238 -7.02 20.26 -28.13
N GLU A 239 -7.35 21.37 -27.49
CA GLU A 239 -6.40 22.42 -27.21
C GLU A 239 -5.35 21.94 -26.19
N ALA A 240 -4.08 22.12 -26.54
CA ALA A 240 -2.97 21.91 -25.63
C ALA A 240 -2.84 23.10 -24.67
N GLY A 241 -2.48 22.81 -23.44
CA GLY A 241 -2.22 23.79 -22.40
C GLY A 241 -1.03 23.42 -21.53
N LYS A 242 -0.68 24.34 -20.65
CA LYS A 242 0.37 24.15 -19.67
C LYS A 242 -0.03 24.81 -18.35
N ILE A 243 0.18 24.11 -17.24
CA ILE A 243 -0.03 24.65 -15.89
C ILE A 243 1.30 24.65 -15.17
N GLU A 244 1.77 25.80 -14.73
CA GLU A 244 2.92 25.89 -13.85
C GLU A 244 2.56 25.29 -12.50
N ALA A 245 3.40 24.35 -12.03
CA ALA A 245 3.20 23.66 -10.78
C ALA A 245 4.49 23.09 -10.25
N SER A 246 4.71 23.21 -8.96
CA SER A 246 5.83 22.56 -8.25
C SER A 246 5.46 21.19 -7.72
N GLY A 247 4.18 20.82 -7.75
CA GLY A 247 3.70 19.50 -7.30
C GLY A 247 2.58 18.97 -8.17
N LEU A 248 2.65 17.67 -8.47
CA LEU A 248 1.63 16.90 -9.20
C LEU A 248 1.24 15.68 -8.36
N PHE A 249 -0.02 15.60 -7.93
CA PHE A 249 -0.52 14.55 -7.05
C PHE A 249 -1.51 13.63 -7.80
N TYR A 250 -1.26 12.34 -7.75
CA TYR A 250 -2.10 11.34 -8.39
C TYR A 250 -3.16 10.81 -7.40
N ALA A 251 -4.38 11.31 -7.52
CA ALA A 251 -5.55 10.82 -6.78
C ALA A 251 -6.45 9.95 -7.68
N ILE A 252 -5.83 8.97 -8.36
CA ILE A 252 -6.48 8.08 -9.33
C ILE A 252 -6.64 6.65 -8.83
N GLY A 253 -6.35 6.41 -7.55
CA GLY A 253 -6.50 5.14 -6.86
C GLY A 253 -5.22 4.34 -6.78
N HIS A 254 -5.35 3.16 -6.18
CA HIS A 254 -4.28 2.19 -5.97
C HIS A 254 -4.73 0.83 -6.51
N ASP A 255 -3.78 -0.04 -6.78
CA ASP A 255 -3.99 -1.43 -7.15
C ASP A 255 -3.48 -2.32 -5.99
N PRO A 256 -4.38 -3.02 -5.27
CA PRO A 256 -3.97 -3.93 -4.21
C PRO A 256 -3.24 -5.14 -4.79
N ALA A 257 -2.20 -5.60 -4.09
CA ALA A 257 -1.39 -6.72 -4.52
C ALA A 257 -2.05 -8.05 -4.12
N THR A 258 -3.19 -8.38 -4.75
CA THR A 258 -4.05 -9.52 -4.44
C THR A 258 -3.99 -10.64 -5.47
N SER A 259 -3.09 -10.58 -6.45
CA SER A 259 -2.95 -11.63 -7.49
C SER A 259 -2.73 -13.01 -6.89
N LEU A 260 -1.95 -13.11 -5.81
CA LEU A 260 -1.63 -14.35 -5.09
C LEU A 260 -2.88 -15.07 -4.53
N VAL A 261 -3.90 -14.32 -4.15
CA VAL A 261 -5.09 -14.84 -3.45
C VAL A 261 -6.36 -14.82 -4.29
N LYS A 262 -6.25 -14.40 -5.56
CA LYS A 262 -7.38 -14.25 -6.46
C LYS A 262 -8.10 -15.60 -6.69
N GLY A 263 -9.42 -15.60 -6.52
CA GLY A 263 -10.24 -16.80 -6.68
C GLY A 263 -10.26 -17.73 -5.46
N GLN A 264 -9.51 -17.41 -4.39
CA GLN A 264 -9.46 -18.18 -3.15
C GLN A 264 -10.03 -17.38 -1.97
N ILE A 265 -9.63 -16.11 -1.84
CA ILE A 265 -10.05 -15.22 -0.76
C ILE A 265 -11.05 -14.21 -1.33
N GLU A 266 -12.06 -13.84 -0.55
CA GLU A 266 -13.03 -12.84 -0.96
C GLU A 266 -12.37 -11.47 -1.12
N LEU A 267 -12.59 -10.86 -2.29
CA LEU A 267 -12.17 -9.50 -2.61
C LEU A 267 -13.40 -8.59 -2.72
N ASP A 268 -13.19 -7.31 -2.47
CA ASP A 268 -14.21 -6.30 -2.76
C ASP A 268 -14.22 -5.90 -4.25
N GLU A 269 -15.12 -5.00 -4.63
CA GLU A 269 -15.29 -4.52 -6.01
C GLU A 269 -14.04 -3.81 -6.56
N GLU A 270 -13.15 -3.32 -5.68
CA GLU A 270 -11.91 -2.65 -6.04
C GLU A 270 -10.68 -3.58 -5.99
N GLY A 271 -10.91 -4.86 -5.62
CA GLY A 271 -9.88 -5.90 -5.58
C GLY A 271 -9.14 -6.03 -4.24
N TYR A 272 -9.56 -5.31 -3.19
CA TYR A 272 -8.98 -5.42 -1.85
C TYR A 272 -9.49 -6.65 -1.12
N ILE A 273 -8.66 -7.27 -0.27
CA ILE A 273 -9.08 -8.40 0.57
C ILE A 273 -10.13 -7.92 1.56
N LYS A 274 -11.27 -8.62 1.59
CA LYS A 274 -12.30 -8.40 2.60
C LYS A 274 -11.90 -9.03 3.92
N THR A 275 -11.98 -8.24 4.99
CA THR A 275 -11.81 -8.72 6.37
C THR A 275 -13.09 -8.50 7.17
N VAL A 276 -13.24 -9.24 8.25
CA VAL A 276 -14.31 -8.97 9.23
C VAL A 276 -14.07 -7.56 9.80
N PRO A 277 -15.10 -6.69 9.85
CA PRO A 277 -14.94 -5.34 10.36
C PRO A 277 -14.31 -5.30 11.76
N GLY A 278 -13.22 -4.54 11.89
CA GLY A 278 -12.48 -4.43 13.16
C GLY A 278 -11.49 -5.57 13.44
N SER A 279 -11.26 -6.47 12.48
CA SER A 279 -10.35 -7.61 12.59
C SER A 279 -9.52 -7.75 11.30
N SER A 280 -8.52 -8.62 11.33
CA SER A 280 -7.74 -9.04 10.17
C SER A 280 -8.23 -10.34 9.51
N VAL A 281 -9.25 -10.96 10.07
CA VAL A 281 -9.78 -12.26 9.68
C VAL A 281 -10.44 -12.19 8.30
N THR A 282 -10.04 -13.10 7.40
CA THR A 282 -10.64 -13.26 6.06
C THR A 282 -11.76 -14.31 6.08
N ASN A 283 -12.33 -14.61 4.92
CA ASN A 283 -13.31 -15.71 4.79
C ASN A 283 -12.68 -17.12 4.92
N ILE A 284 -11.34 -17.22 4.95
CA ILE A 284 -10.62 -18.49 5.14
C ILE A 284 -10.03 -18.51 6.55
N PRO A 285 -10.53 -19.38 7.48
CA PRO A 285 -9.94 -19.50 8.80
C PRO A 285 -8.45 -19.83 8.75
N GLY A 286 -7.61 -19.14 9.51
CA GLY A 286 -6.16 -19.26 9.48
C GLY A 286 -5.47 -18.40 8.41
N VAL A 287 -6.23 -17.65 7.59
CA VAL A 287 -5.68 -16.67 6.66
C VAL A 287 -6.13 -15.26 7.07
N PHE A 288 -5.17 -14.38 7.26
CA PHE A 288 -5.36 -13.01 7.74
C PHE A 288 -4.82 -12.02 6.73
N ALA A 289 -5.34 -10.79 6.73
CA ALA A 289 -4.86 -9.72 5.86
C ALA A 289 -4.57 -8.45 6.64
N ALA A 290 -3.45 -7.80 6.35
CA ALA A 290 -3.00 -6.60 7.04
C ALA A 290 -2.36 -5.58 6.08
N GLY A 291 -2.44 -4.31 6.44
CA GLY A 291 -1.93 -3.20 5.64
C GLY A 291 -2.79 -2.86 4.44
N ASP A 292 -2.18 -2.23 3.46
CA ASP A 292 -2.86 -1.64 2.32
C ASP A 292 -3.52 -2.67 1.38
N VAL A 293 -3.21 -3.95 1.52
CA VAL A 293 -3.88 -5.01 0.75
C VAL A 293 -5.35 -5.18 1.13
N GLN A 294 -5.74 -4.74 2.34
CA GLN A 294 -7.12 -4.73 2.85
C GLN A 294 -7.63 -3.33 3.21
N ASP A 295 -6.73 -2.39 3.60
CA ASP A 295 -7.11 -1.02 3.95
C ASP A 295 -7.03 -0.10 2.73
N LYS A 296 -8.16 0.12 2.07
CA LYS A 296 -8.27 1.06 0.96
C LYS A 296 -8.51 2.52 1.40
N ARG A 297 -8.68 2.77 2.69
CA ARG A 297 -9.08 4.08 3.21
C ARG A 297 -7.91 4.92 3.70
N TYR A 298 -7.07 4.39 4.56
CA TYR A 298 -6.03 5.16 5.23
C TYR A 298 -4.68 5.09 4.52
N ARG A 299 -4.22 3.88 4.19
CA ARG A 299 -2.95 3.63 3.48
C ARG A 299 -1.79 4.43 4.09
N GLN A 300 -1.61 4.28 5.40
CA GLN A 300 -0.54 4.91 6.15
C GLN A 300 0.36 3.86 6.79
N ALA A 301 1.67 4.18 6.92
CA ALA A 301 2.63 3.28 7.56
C ALA A 301 2.18 2.86 8.96
N ILE A 302 1.63 3.81 9.74
CA ILE A 302 1.19 3.55 11.11
C ILE A 302 -0.08 2.69 11.17
N THR A 303 -1.05 2.89 10.27
CA THR A 303 -2.24 2.02 10.20
C THR A 303 -1.90 0.64 9.70
N SER A 304 -0.95 0.54 8.75
CA SER A 304 -0.43 -0.74 8.28
C SER A 304 0.28 -1.49 9.40
N ALA A 305 1.15 -0.84 10.18
CA ALA A 305 1.77 -1.44 11.36
C ALA A 305 0.72 -1.89 12.40
N GLY A 306 -0.28 -1.04 12.70
CA GLY A 306 -1.37 -1.39 13.61
C GLY A 306 -2.17 -2.61 13.16
N SER A 307 -2.50 -2.70 11.87
CA SER A 307 -3.20 -3.88 11.33
C SER A 307 -2.32 -5.14 11.31
N GLY A 308 -0.99 -4.99 11.14
CA GLY A 308 -0.04 -6.08 11.30
C GLY A 308 -0.04 -6.66 12.73
N CYS A 309 -0.09 -5.79 13.74
CA CYS A 309 -0.28 -6.21 15.13
C CYS A 309 -1.60 -6.98 15.31
N MET A 310 -2.71 -6.48 14.77
CA MET A 310 -4.01 -7.16 14.83
C MET A 310 -3.94 -8.55 14.19
N ALA A 311 -3.34 -8.68 13.00
CA ALA A 311 -3.22 -9.94 12.30
C ALA A 311 -2.37 -10.97 13.08
N ALA A 312 -1.32 -10.53 13.75
CA ALA A 312 -0.52 -11.40 14.59
C ALA A 312 -1.32 -11.94 15.79
N LEU A 313 -2.09 -11.08 16.47
CA LEU A 313 -2.91 -11.47 17.61
C LEU A 313 -4.08 -12.39 17.21
N ASP A 314 -4.69 -12.11 16.05
CA ASP A 314 -5.75 -12.99 15.50
C ASP A 314 -5.16 -14.36 15.10
N ALA A 315 -3.94 -14.41 14.52
CA ALA A 315 -3.25 -15.65 14.17
C ALA A 315 -2.83 -16.46 15.41
N GLU A 316 -2.32 -15.79 16.45
CA GLU A 316 -1.97 -16.43 17.72
C GLU A 316 -3.20 -17.12 18.36
N ARG A 317 -4.31 -16.40 18.42
CA ARG A 317 -5.58 -16.96 18.95
C ARG A 317 -6.04 -18.17 18.15
N TYR A 318 -6.05 -18.04 16.81
CA TYR A 318 -6.43 -19.15 15.92
C TYR A 318 -5.57 -20.39 16.13
N LEU A 319 -4.24 -20.24 16.23
CA LEU A 319 -3.32 -21.35 16.45
C LEU A 319 -3.52 -22.00 17.81
N SER A 320 -3.76 -21.24 18.86
CA SER A 320 -4.06 -21.75 20.19
C SER A 320 -5.38 -22.57 20.22
N GLU A 321 -6.39 -22.12 19.50
CA GLU A 321 -7.65 -22.86 19.33
C GLU A 321 -7.42 -24.15 18.56
N LEU A 322 -6.67 -24.12 17.47
CA LEU A 322 -6.32 -25.29 16.67
C LEU A 322 -5.53 -26.34 17.45
N GLU A 323 -4.53 -25.93 18.24
CA GLU A 323 -3.77 -26.83 19.12
C GLU A 323 -4.66 -27.49 20.17
N SER A 324 -5.63 -26.75 20.69
CA SER A 324 -6.57 -27.27 21.68
C SER A 324 -7.52 -28.32 21.08
N GLU A 325 -8.04 -28.07 19.86
CA GLU A 325 -8.88 -29.02 19.13
C GLU A 325 -8.15 -30.34 18.81
N ILE A 326 -6.89 -30.24 18.37
CA ILE A 326 -6.05 -31.43 18.12
C ILE A 326 -5.84 -32.24 19.40
N ALA A 327 -5.51 -31.59 20.51
CA ALA A 327 -5.28 -32.23 21.80
C ALA A 327 -6.55 -32.89 22.37
N GLU A 328 -7.74 -32.37 22.06
CA GLU A 328 -9.01 -33.00 22.43
C GLU A 328 -9.39 -34.16 21.50
N GLY A 329 -9.03 -34.09 20.22
CA GLY A 329 -9.21 -35.16 19.24
C GLY A 329 -8.39 -36.39 19.56
N ASP A 330 -7.16 -36.23 19.99
CA ASP A 330 -6.22 -37.30 20.36
C ASP A 330 -6.59 -38.01 21.69
N ARG A 331 -7.50 -37.42 22.48
CA ARG A 331 -8.00 -37.99 23.76
C ARG A 331 -9.24 -38.87 23.62
N LYS A 332 -9.87 -38.88 22.42
CA LYS A 332 -11.05 -39.69 22.08
C LYS A 332 -10.68 -40.92 21.29
#